data_a5fc0721e52917db6871899f5a945af3
#
_entry.id   a5fc0721e52917db6871899f5a945af3
#
_cell.length_a   1.000
_cell.length_b   1.000
_cell.length_c   1.000
_cell.angle_alpha   90.00
_cell.angle_beta   90.00
_cell.angle_gamma   90.00
#
_symmetry.space_group_name_H-M   'P 1'
#
loop_
_entity.id
_entity.type
_entity.pdbx_description
1 polymer ?
#
loop_
_entity_poly.entity_id
_entity_poly.type
_entity_poly.pdbx_seq_one_letter_code
_entity_poly.pdbx_strand_id
1 'polypeptide(L)'
;AYTAPEVRQSTGAVQTALSADSRDVLALGDYQGVDCIREQDGFVYAAAYNGATLKKRKSDLVRTDGGSFSAILSVDGELTGFAFDADGDLWLTVLTPGGGALCRARHDSWGAAVEQVVTQIDGAPLGAVSAVEAGPDGKVYFAVAGGEAVDNGLEAALRTELLAHTGTGWVYVYDPADRSVQRVVGGVAGASGLALSPDGRTLYVSDLGNRCVWSMDADARELTAGGKNCQSAFSGLLGYPGALAMEADGTLYISYRWARSGWLG
;
A
#
# COMPACT_ATOMS: atom_id res chain seq x y z
N ALA A 1 5.44 -18.87 31.79
CA ALA A 1 6.27 -19.15 30.65
C ALA A 1 5.42 -18.88 29.40
N TYR A 2 5.89 -18.02 28.50
CA TYR A 2 5.23 -17.74 27.22
C TYR A 2 5.44 -18.95 26.32
N THR A 3 4.35 -19.56 25.86
CA THR A 3 4.40 -20.60 24.85
C THR A 3 4.13 -19.93 23.51
N ALA A 4 5.12 -19.87 22.63
CA ALA A 4 4.92 -19.32 21.30
C ALA A 4 3.83 -20.13 20.58
N PRO A 5 2.88 -19.47 19.88
CA PRO A 5 1.90 -20.21 19.10
C PRO A 5 2.59 -21.04 18.03
N GLU A 6 2.10 -22.25 17.80
CA GLU A 6 2.59 -23.11 16.72
C GLU A 6 2.55 -22.35 15.40
N VAL A 7 3.63 -22.46 14.63
CA VAL A 7 3.69 -21.94 13.27
C VAL A 7 2.75 -22.80 12.43
N ARG A 8 1.52 -22.33 12.25
CA ARG A 8 0.60 -22.96 11.31
C ARG A 8 1.10 -22.73 9.89
N GLN A 9 1.07 -23.79 9.09
CA GLN A 9 1.31 -23.62 7.65
C GLN A 9 0.29 -22.62 7.10
N SER A 10 0.75 -21.73 6.20
CA SER A 10 -0.13 -20.79 5.52
C SER A 10 -1.20 -21.56 4.76
N THR A 11 -2.47 -21.30 5.06
CA THR A 11 -3.58 -21.86 4.31
C THR A 11 -3.84 -20.99 3.09
N GLY A 12 -3.87 -21.61 1.91
CA GLY A 12 -4.16 -20.92 0.64
C GLY A 12 -2.94 -20.39 -0.11
N ALA A 13 -1.74 -20.40 0.46
CA ALA A 13 -0.53 -20.02 -0.25
C ALA A 13 0.07 -21.23 -0.98
N VAL A 14 0.20 -21.16 -2.29
CA VAL A 14 1.03 -22.10 -3.05
C VAL A 14 2.49 -21.71 -2.79
N GLN A 15 3.18 -22.51 -2.02
CA GLN A 15 4.63 -22.37 -1.84
C GLN A 15 5.35 -22.93 -3.07
N THR A 16 5.41 -22.15 -4.13
CA THR A 16 6.37 -22.38 -5.19
C THR A 16 7.61 -21.56 -4.84
N ALA A 17 8.70 -22.22 -4.50
CA ALA A 17 10.00 -21.56 -4.44
C ALA A 17 10.35 -21.13 -5.87
N LEU A 18 10.00 -19.91 -6.24
CA LEU A 18 10.53 -19.28 -7.44
C LEU A 18 11.98 -18.93 -7.13
N SER A 19 12.93 -19.74 -7.58
CA SER A 19 14.30 -19.28 -7.72
C SER A 19 14.32 -18.29 -8.89
N ALA A 20 14.15 -17.02 -8.59
CA ALA A 20 14.37 -16.00 -9.58
C ALA A 20 15.88 -15.90 -9.82
N ASP A 21 16.33 -16.45 -10.92
CA ASP A 21 17.62 -16.09 -11.51
C ASP A 21 17.49 -14.69 -12.14
N SER A 22 17.14 -13.71 -11.31
CA SER A 22 17.00 -12.33 -11.75
C SER A 22 18.40 -11.73 -11.89
N ARG A 23 18.80 -11.37 -13.10
CA ARG A 23 20.13 -10.83 -13.36
C ARG A 23 20.14 -9.44 -13.95
N ASP A 24 18.98 -8.93 -14.31
CA ASP A 24 18.88 -7.57 -14.81
C ASP A 24 18.59 -6.62 -13.64
N VAL A 25 19.67 -6.03 -13.14
CA VAL A 25 19.58 -5.01 -12.09
C VAL A 25 19.59 -3.65 -12.78
N LEU A 26 18.47 -2.95 -12.72
CA LEU A 26 18.43 -1.53 -13.08
C LEU A 26 19.11 -0.74 -11.96
N ALA A 27 20.18 0.00 -12.32
CA ALA A 27 20.83 0.88 -11.38
C ALA A 27 19.88 2.01 -10.98
N LEU A 28 19.69 2.22 -9.68
CA LEU A 28 18.85 3.30 -9.16
C LEU A 28 19.42 4.71 -9.41
N GLY A 29 20.61 4.83 -10.01
CA GLY A 29 21.30 6.11 -10.20
C GLY A 29 21.56 6.79 -8.85
N ASP A 30 21.11 8.04 -8.72
CA ASP A 30 21.30 8.84 -7.50
C ASP A 30 20.23 8.60 -6.42
N TYR A 31 19.24 7.73 -6.66
CA TYR A 31 18.20 7.41 -5.68
C TYR A 31 18.73 6.48 -4.59
N GLN A 32 18.24 6.69 -3.37
CA GLN A 32 18.60 5.87 -2.19
C GLN A 32 17.79 4.59 -2.07
N GLY A 33 16.62 4.54 -2.69
CA GLY A 33 15.77 3.35 -2.66
C GLY A 33 14.46 3.53 -3.44
N VAL A 34 13.65 2.48 -3.40
CA VAL A 34 12.34 2.38 -4.03
C VAL A 34 11.34 1.84 -3.03
N ASP A 35 10.17 2.49 -2.92
CA ASP A 35 9.11 2.09 -1.97
C ASP A 35 7.98 1.27 -2.60
N CYS A 36 7.62 1.55 -3.85
CA CYS A 36 6.52 0.89 -4.54
C CYS A 36 6.88 0.68 -6.01
N ILE A 37 6.50 -0.46 -6.58
CA ILE A 37 6.73 -0.80 -7.99
C ILE A 37 5.43 -1.31 -8.59
N ARG A 38 5.09 -0.87 -9.81
CA ARG A 38 4.00 -1.39 -10.61
C ARG A 38 4.41 -1.50 -12.09
N GLU A 39 3.85 -2.48 -12.77
CA GLU A 39 3.88 -2.57 -14.23
C GLU A 39 2.56 -1.99 -14.76
N GLN A 40 2.65 -1.21 -15.82
CA GLN A 40 1.50 -0.69 -16.54
C GLN A 40 1.88 -0.50 -18.01
N ASP A 41 1.12 -1.12 -18.93
CA ASP A 41 1.28 -0.97 -20.39
C ASP A 41 2.71 -1.24 -20.91
N GLY A 42 3.38 -2.26 -20.34
CA GLY A 42 4.74 -2.65 -20.71
C GLY A 42 5.85 -1.79 -20.11
N PHE A 43 5.51 -0.84 -19.25
CA PHE A 43 6.48 -0.03 -18.52
C PHE A 43 6.49 -0.39 -17.04
N VAL A 44 7.65 -0.35 -16.43
CA VAL A 44 7.79 -0.46 -14.97
C VAL A 44 7.86 0.94 -14.38
N TYR A 45 6.99 1.19 -13.42
CA TYR A 45 6.94 2.42 -12.65
C TYR A 45 7.40 2.15 -11.22
N ALA A 46 8.11 3.09 -10.64
CA ALA A 46 8.60 2.96 -9.27
C ALA A 46 8.57 4.29 -8.52
N ALA A 47 8.24 4.23 -7.24
CA ALA A 47 8.41 5.36 -6.32
C ALA A 47 9.86 5.37 -5.81
N ALA A 48 10.74 6.11 -6.47
CA ALA A 48 12.13 6.25 -6.09
C ALA A 48 12.31 7.45 -5.16
N TYR A 49 13.25 7.37 -4.22
CA TYR A 49 13.37 8.42 -3.22
C TYR A 49 14.80 8.80 -2.87
N ASN A 50 14.93 10.02 -2.33
CA ASN A 50 16.10 10.58 -1.65
C ASN A 50 15.69 11.17 -0.31
N GLY A 51 16.65 11.30 0.62
CA GLY A 51 16.42 11.86 1.95
C GLY A 51 16.19 10.82 3.04
N ALA A 52 17.08 10.84 4.04
CA ALA A 52 17.11 9.84 5.12
C ALA A 52 15.98 9.96 6.14
N THR A 53 15.28 11.10 6.18
CA THR A 53 14.18 11.35 7.12
C THR A 53 12.97 11.90 6.36
N LEU A 54 11.76 11.70 6.86
CA LEU A 54 10.54 12.17 6.22
C LEU A 54 10.60 13.69 5.91
N LYS A 55 11.12 14.49 6.82
CA LYS A 55 11.28 15.95 6.64
C LYS A 55 12.18 16.34 5.46
N LYS A 56 13.09 15.45 5.06
CA LYS A 56 14.02 15.65 3.93
C LYS A 56 13.68 14.77 2.74
N ARG A 57 12.65 13.93 2.86
CA ARG A 57 12.26 12.99 1.83
C ARG A 57 11.74 13.72 0.60
N LYS A 58 12.26 13.33 -0.54
CA LYS A 58 11.74 13.67 -1.86
C LYS A 58 11.56 12.38 -2.62
N SER A 59 10.42 12.20 -3.21
CA SER A 59 10.12 11.01 -3.99
C SER A 59 9.76 11.41 -5.41
N ASP A 60 10.29 10.66 -6.35
CA ASP A 60 9.95 10.77 -7.75
C ASP A 60 9.20 9.50 -8.18
N LEU A 61 8.10 9.65 -8.89
CA LEU A 61 7.59 8.56 -9.68
C LEU A 61 8.44 8.46 -10.94
N VAL A 62 9.16 7.37 -11.08
CA VAL A 62 10.02 7.10 -12.22
C VAL A 62 9.44 6.01 -13.08
N ARG A 63 9.75 6.04 -14.38
CA ARG A 63 9.37 5.02 -15.35
C ARG A 63 10.60 4.49 -16.05
N THR A 64 10.61 3.19 -16.35
CA THR A 64 11.63 2.57 -17.19
C THR A 64 11.01 1.63 -18.23
N ASP A 65 11.66 1.55 -19.38
CA ASP A 65 11.39 0.59 -20.45
C ASP A 65 12.45 -0.53 -20.49
N GLY A 66 13.25 -0.66 -19.43
CA GLY A 66 14.35 -1.63 -19.33
C GLY A 66 15.74 -1.03 -19.54
N GLY A 67 15.86 0.26 -19.88
CA GLY A 67 17.12 0.96 -20.06
C GLY A 67 17.50 1.86 -18.88
N SER A 68 16.88 3.01 -18.79
CA SER A 68 17.11 4.01 -17.74
C SER A 68 15.81 4.46 -17.10
N PHE A 69 15.91 5.00 -15.88
CA PHE A 69 14.77 5.64 -15.24
C PHE A 69 14.58 7.07 -15.70
N SER A 70 13.32 7.45 -15.99
CA SER A 70 12.93 8.82 -16.26
C SER A 70 11.92 9.27 -15.21
N ALA A 71 12.18 10.38 -14.53
CA ALA A 71 11.24 10.97 -13.59
C ALA A 71 10.02 11.52 -14.35
N ILE A 72 8.82 11.17 -13.89
CA ILE A 72 7.54 11.59 -14.45
C ILE A 72 6.96 12.74 -13.64
N LEU A 73 6.99 12.59 -12.32
CA LEU A 73 6.54 13.60 -11.37
C LEU A 73 7.37 13.50 -10.08
N SER A 74 7.38 14.60 -9.32
CA SER A 74 8.10 14.69 -8.05
C SER A 74 7.15 15.17 -6.95
N VAL A 75 7.31 14.63 -5.74
CA VAL A 75 6.60 15.07 -4.55
C VAL A 75 7.57 15.34 -3.40
N ASP A 76 7.29 16.39 -2.64
CA ASP A 76 7.97 16.63 -1.38
C ASP A 76 7.32 15.75 -0.30
N GLY A 77 8.01 14.67 0.10
CA GLY A 77 7.53 13.68 1.04
C GLY A 77 7.82 12.25 0.59
N GLU A 78 7.22 11.30 1.29
CA GLU A 78 7.29 9.87 1.00
C GLU A 78 6.11 9.47 0.11
N LEU A 79 6.37 9.03 -1.12
CA LEU A 79 5.38 8.45 -2.01
C LEU A 79 5.20 6.98 -1.61
N THR A 80 4.17 6.69 -0.83
CA THR A 80 3.97 5.37 -0.22
C THR A 80 3.22 4.39 -1.10
N GLY A 81 2.50 4.89 -2.11
CA GLY A 81 1.77 4.08 -3.07
C GLY A 81 1.29 4.90 -4.26
N PHE A 82 1.07 4.24 -5.37
CA PHE A 82 0.43 4.83 -6.54
C PHE A 82 -0.40 3.79 -7.30
N ALA A 83 -1.42 4.27 -8.01
CA ALA A 83 -2.28 3.46 -8.87
C ALA A 83 -2.71 4.29 -10.09
N PHE A 84 -2.96 3.63 -11.22
CA PHE A 84 -3.56 4.22 -12.40
C PHE A 84 -5.05 3.92 -12.40
N ASP A 85 -5.88 4.89 -12.71
CA ASP A 85 -7.28 4.64 -13.02
C ASP A 85 -7.50 4.36 -14.51
N ALA A 86 -8.76 4.09 -14.89
CA ALA A 86 -9.13 3.77 -16.26
C ALA A 86 -8.89 4.92 -17.26
N ASP A 87 -8.85 6.15 -16.78
CA ASP A 87 -8.57 7.35 -17.60
C ASP A 87 -7.06 7.62 -17.71
N GLY A 88 -6.23 6.82 -17.02
CA GLY A 88 -4.78 6.97 -16.97
C GLY A 88 -4.32 8.04 -15.99
N ASP A 89 -5.20 8.58 -15.16
CA ASP A 89 -4.81 9.47 -14.07
C ASP A 89 -4.08 8.68 -12.98
N LEU A 90 -3.13 9.32 -12.34
CA LEU A 90 -2.38 8.76 -11.23
C LEU A 90 -2.98 9.16 -9.90
N TRP A 91 -3.30 8.17 -9.09
CA TRP A 91 -3.65 8.34 -7.69
C TRP A 91 -2.45 7.98 -6.83
N LEU A 92 -2.14 8.83 -5.85
CA LEU A 92 -0.92 8.77 -5.07
C LEU A 92 -1.25 8.86 -3.58
N THR A 93 -0.57 8.09 -2.76
CA THR A 93 -0.53 8.32 -1.32
C THR A 93 0.81 8.94 -0.95
N VAL A 94 0.76 10.14 -0.38
CA VAL A 94 1.95 10.95 -0.04
C VAL A 94 1.94 11.24 1.45
N LEU A 95 3.04 10.95 2.11
CA LEU A 95 3.24 11.19 3.53
C LEU A 95 4.26 12.31 3.73
N THR A 96 3.86 13.31 4.50
CA THR A 96 4.71 14.46 4.89
C THR A 96 4.73 14.60 6.41
N PRO A 97 5.61 15.41 7.00
CA PRO A 97 5.55 15.72 8.43
C PRO A 97 4.22 16.34 8.89
N GLY A 98 3.45 16.90 7.98
CA GLY A 98 2.12 17.44 8.26
C GLY A 98 0.99 16.42 8.25
N GLY A 99 1.27 15.19 7.86
CA GLY A 99 0.28 14.11 7.72
C GLY A 99 0.26 13.47 6.34
N GLY A 100 -0.66 12.53 6.16
CA GLY A 100 -0.89 11.85 4.90
C GLY A 100 -1.84 12.61 3.97
N ALA A 101 -1.74 12.31 2.68
CA ALA A 101 -2.67 12.80 1.67
C ALA A 101 -2.95 11.74 0.60
N LEU A 102 -4.20 11.66 0.15
CA LEU A 102 -4.53 11.10 -1.15
C LEU A 102 -4.41 12.22 -2.18
N CYS A 103 -3.62 11.99 -3.20
CA CYS A 103 -3.36 12.96 -4.25
C CYS A 103 -3.73 12.41 -5.62
N ARG A 104 -3.94 13.30 -6.60
CA ARG A 104 -4.19 12.98 -8.00
C ARG A 104 -3.26 13.76 -8.91
N ALA A 105 -2.71 13.11 -9.92
CA ALA A 105 -2.04 13.74 -11.05
C ALA A 105 -2.75 13.31 -12.34
N ARG A 106 -3.24 14.29 -13.11
CA ARG A 106 -4.01 14.02 -14.32
C ARG A 106 -3.12 13.51 -15.43
N HIS A 107 -3.63 12.58 -16.24
CA HIS A 107 -2.90 11.94 -17.33
C HIS A 107 -2.30 12.93 -18.34
N ASP A 108 -3.01 13.97 -18.68
CA ASP A 108 -2.59 15.00 -19.64
C ASP A 108 -1.51 15.96 -19.10
N SER A 109 -1.25 15.92 -17.80
CA SER A 109 -0.40 16.89 -17.10
C SER A 109 0.42 16.33 -15.93
N TRP A 110 0.79 15.04 -15.96
CA TRP A 110 1.49 14.38 -14.84
C TRP A 110 2.66 15.20 -14.31
N GLY A 111 3.46 15.81 -14.94
CA GLY A 111 4.58 16.58 -14.40
C GLY A 111 4.25 18.00 -13.90
N ALA A 112 3.05 18.50 -14.17
CA ALA A 112 2.73 19.92 -13.96
C ALA A 112 2.15 20.21 -12.57
N ALA A 113 1.29 19.35 -12.03
CA ALA A 113 0.70 19.53 -10.70
C ALA A 113 0.20 18.22 -10.11
N VAL A 114 0.45 18.02 -8.82
CA VAL A 114 -0.15 16.98 -8.00
C VAL A 114 -1.17 17.64 -7.08
N GLU A 115 -2.45 17.32 -7.28
CA GLU A 115 -3.55 17.85 -6.49
C GLU A 115 -3.73 17.01 -5.21
N GLN A 116 -3.77 17.65 -4.04
CA GLN A 116 -4.20 16.99 -2.82
C GLN A 116 -5.72 16.90 -2.80
N VAL A 117 -6.25 15.69 -2.76
CA VAL A 117 -7.69 15.40 -2.85
C VAL A 117 -8.29 15.15 -1.47
N VAL A 118 -7.63 14.35 -0.64
CA VAL A 118 -8.04 14.06 0.73
C VAL A 118 -6.84 14.22 1.66
N THR A 119 -6.96 15.10 2.65
CA THR A 119 -5.90 15.36 3.67
C THR A 119 -6.39 15.13 5.08
N GLN A 120 -7.69 14.96 5.26
CA GLN A 120 -8.33 14.81 6.57
C GLN A 120 -9.60 13.96 6.48
N ILE A 121 -9.94 13.30 7.58
CA ILE A 121 -11.20 12.57 7.77
C ILE A 121 -11.83 13.08 9.07
N ASP A 122 -13.10 13.47 9.00
CA ASP A 122 -13.85 14.01 10.16
C ASP A 122 -13.12 15.16 10.89
N GLY A 123 -12.38 15.99 10.13
CA GLY A 123 -11.63 17.12 10.68
C GLY A 123 -10.27 16.76 11.28
N ALA A 124 -9.90 15.49 11.33
CA ALA A 124 -8.57 15.04 11.77
C ALA A 124 -7.66 14.80 10.55
N PRO A 125 -6.38 15.24 10.59
CA PRO A 125 -5.43 14.96 9.54
C PRO A 125 -5.29 13.46 9.30
N LEU A 126 -5.06 13.06 8.04
CA LEU A 126 -4.74 11.67 7.72
C LEU A 126 -3.42 11.26 8.38
N GLY A 127 -3.42 10.08 8.98
CA GLY A 127 -2.23 9.44 9.52
C GLY A 127 -1.28 8.94 8.42
N ALA A 128 -0.53 7.89 8.72
CA ALA A 128 0.43 7.28 7.80
C ALA A 128 -0.29 6.56 6.66
N VAL A 129 -0.57 7.26 5.57
CA VAL A 129 -1.08 6.65 4.33
C VAL A 129 -0.07 5.65 3.79
N SER A 130 -0.53 4.51 3.30
CA SER A 130 0.35 3.37 3.01
C SER A 130 0.15 2.72 1.65
N ALA A 131 -1.04 2.80 1.09
CA ALA A 131 -1.37 2.15 -0.17
C ALA A 131 -2.56 2.83 -0.84
N VAL A 132 -2.66 2.70 -2.16
CA VAL A 132 -3.78 3.16 -2.96
C VAL A 132 -4.07 2.17 -4.08
N GLU A 133 -5.35 2.00 -4.41
CA GLU A 133 -5.82 1.15 -5.50
C GLU A 133 -7.02 1.84 -6.19
N ALA A 134 -7.04 1.85 -7.51
CA ALA A 134 -8.14 2.41 -8.29
C ALA A 134 -9.06 1.29 -8.79
N GLY A 135 -10.34 1.43 -8.53
CA GLY A 135 -11.36 0.49 -8.99
C GLY A 135 -11.81 0.74 -10.43
N PRO A 136 -12.30 -0.29 -11.12
CA PRO A 136 -12.83 -0.16 -12.48
C PRO A 136 -14.11 0.70 -12.53
N ASP A 137 -14.74 0.96 -11.41
CA ASP A 137 -15.89 1.84 -11.24
C ASP A 137 -15.51 3.31 -11.01
N GLY A 138 -14.21 3.63 -11.04
CA GLY A 138 -13.67 4.96 -10.82
C GLY A 138 -13.48 5.34 -9.36
N LYS A 139 -13.89 4.50 -8.41
CA LYS A 139 -13.63 4.72 -6.99
C LYS A 139 -12.16 4.43 -6.64
N VAL A 140 -11.66 5.10 -5.64
CA VAL A 140 -10.25 4.99 -5.21
C VAL A 140 -10.19 4.56 -3.76
N TYR A 141 -9.59 3.40 -3.54
CA TYR A 141 -9.38 2.86 -2.19
C TYR A 141 -8.00 3.27 -1.71
N PHE A 142 -7.90 3.72 -0.47
CA PHE A 142 -6.60 4.06 0.13
C PHE A 142 -6.53 3.62 1.60
N ALA A 143 -5.34 3.24 2.01
CA ALA A 143 -5.09 2.72 3.35
C ALA A 143 -4.31 3.72 4.19
N VAL A 144 -4.64 3.74 5.48
CA VAL A 144 -3.88 4.38 6.55
C VAL A 144 -3.37 3.28 7.46
N ALA A 145 -2.06 3.19 7.63
CA ALA A 145 -1.42 2.09 8.36
C ALA A 145 -1.80 2.04 9.84
N GLY A 146 -2.24 3.17 10.39
CA GLY A 146 -2.48 3.36 11.80
C GLY A 146 -1.28 4.01 12.48
N GLY A 147 -1.37 4.16 13.81
CA GLY A 147 -0.35 4.83 14.62
C GLY A 147 -0.37 6.36 14.49
N GLU A 148 0.13 7.03 15.53
CA GLU A 148 0.18 8.50 15.56
C GLU A 148 1.50 9.07 14.97
N ALA A 149 2.48 8.21 14.67
CA ALA A 149 3.84 8.63 14.37
C ALA A 149 4.07 8.86 12.87
N VAL A 150 3.49 9.93 12.32
CA VAL A 150 3.76 10.36 10.94
C VAL A 150 5.17 10.94 10.74
N ASP A 151 5.78 11.50 11.79
CA ASP A 151 7.03 12.25 11.70
C ASP A 151 8.25 11.47 11.19
N ASN A 152 8.22 10.15 11.36
CA ASN A 152 9.32 9.26 10.99
C ASN A 152 9.04 8.39 9.75
N GLY A 153 7.94 8.68 9.03
CA GLY A 153 7.56 7.97 7.80
C GLY A 153 6.77 6.68 8.01
N LEU A 154 6.40 6.06 6.91
CA LEU A 154 5.53 4.87 6.89
C LEU A 154 6.16 3.68 7.63
N GLU A 155 7.46 3.45 7.44
CA GLU A 155 8.12 2.30 8.09
C GLU A 155 8.05 2.40 9.62
N ALA A 156 8.25 3.59 10.16
CA ALA A 156 8.16 3.81 11.61
C ALA A 156 6.73 3.64 12.12
N ALA A 157 5.73 4.11 11.37
CA ALA A 157 4.32 3.92 11.71
C ALA A 157 3.94 2.43 11.73
N LEU A 158 4.35 1.66 10.71
CA LEU A 158 4.12 0.22 10.64
C LEU A 158 4.83 -0.55 11.76
N ARG A 159 6.07 -0.17 12.11
CA ARG A 159 6.79 -0.76 13.25
C ARG A 159 6.11 -0.47 14.57
N THR A 160 5.62 0.75 14.76
CA THR A 160 4.86 1.12 15.97
C THR A 160 3.60 0.28 16.08
N GLU A 161 2.83 0.16 15.00
CA GLU A 161 1.62 -0.65 14.98
C GLU A 161 1.91 -2.14 15.20
N LEU A 162 2.99 -2.66 14.61
CA LEU A 162 3.44 -4.04 14.83
C LEU A 162 3.76 -4.33 16.30
N LEU A 163 4.41 -3.39 16.99
CA LEU A 163 4.80 -3.54 18.39
C LEU A 163 3.63 -3.30 19.34
N ALA A 164 2.81 -2.30 19.10
CA ALA A 164 1.67 -1.94 19.92
C ALA A 164 0.45 -2.83 19.66
N HIS A 165 0.30 -3.31 18.42
CA HIS A 165 -0.80 -4.17 17.96
C HIS A 165 -2.17 -3.60 18.31
N THR A 166 -2.35 -2.29 18.08
CA THR A 166 -3.55 -1.55 18.49
C THR A 166 -4.69 -1.67 17.49
N GLY A 167 -4.40 -2.09 16.25
CA GLY A 167 -5.40 -2.22 15.20
C GLY A 167 -6.03 -0.88 14.83
N THR A 168 -5.22 0.18 14.76
CA THR A 168 -5.71 1.54 14.43
C THR A 168 -5.69 1.85 12.95
N GLY A 169 -5.29 0.90 12.11
CA GLY A 169 -5.31 1.03 10.66
C GLY A 169 -6.72 1.01 10.07
N TRP A 170 -6.90 1.77 8.99
CA TRP A 170 -8.15 1.92 8.27
C TRP A 170 -7.95 1.85 6.76
N VAL A 171 -8.98 1.39 6.06
CA VAL A 171 -9.13 1.57 4.62
C VAL A 171 -10.35 2.44 4.36
N TYR A 172 -10.16 3.40 3.47
CA TYR A 172 -11.18 4.34 3.01
C TYR A 172 -11.39 4.16 1.51
N VAL A 173 -12.56 4.59 1.03
CA VAL A 173 -12.84 4.76 -0.39
C VAL A 173 -13.22 6.21 -0.65
N TYR A 174 -12.61 6.78 -1.68
CA TYR A 174 -12.94 8.09 -2.24
C TYR A 174 -13.72 7.90 -3.54
N ASP A 175 -14.85 8.59 -3.67
CA ASP A 175 -15.63 8.65 -4.91
C ASP A 175 -15.39 10.00 -5.59
N PRO A 176 -14.71 10.04 -6.75
CA PRO A 176 -14.47 11.28 -7.47
C PRO A 176 -15.74 11.97 -8.00
N ALA A 177 -16.83 11.22 -8.18
CA ALA A 177 -18.07 11.73 -8.74
C ALA A 177 -18.77 12.74 -7.82
N ASP A 178 -18.76 12.47 -6.52
CA ASP A 178 -19.37 13.34 -5.50
C ASP A 178 -18.36 13.88 -4.47
N ARG A 179 -17.09 13.49 -4.58
CA ARG A 179 -15.98 13.83 -3.68
C ARG A 179 -16.18 13.33 -2.26
N SER A 180 -16.97 12.27 -2.08
CA SER A 180 -17.19 11.67 -0.77
C SER A 180 -16.05 10.75 -0.37
N VAL A 181 -15.83 10.65 0.94
CA VAL A 181 -14.92 9.65 1.53
C VAL A 181 -15.72 8.81 2.51
N GLN A 182 -15.61 7.49 2.39
CA GLN A 182 -16.30 6.55 3.26
C GLN A 182 -15.32 5.56 3.88
N ARG A 183 -15.63 5.09 5.07
CA ARG A 183 -14.88 4.02 5.74
C ARG A 183 -15.27 2.67 5.15
N VAL A 184 -14.27 1.86 4.80
CA VAL A 184 -14.46 0.49 4.31
C VAL A 184 -14.26 -0.49 5.46
N VAL A 185 -13.05 -0.55 6.00
CA VAL A 185 -12.70 -1.46 7.10
C VAL A 185 -11.71 -0.82 8.04
N GLY A 186 -11.91 -1.03 9.33
CA GLY A 186 -11.00 -0.64 10.41
C GLY A 186 -10.57 -1.82 11.26
N GLY A 187 -9.74 -1.54 12.26
CA GLY A 187 -9.21 -2.59 13.13
C GLY A 187 -8.04 -3.36 12.50
N VAL A 188 -7.40 -2.81 11.47
CA VAL A 188 -6.26 -3.44 10.79
C VAL A 188 -4.98 -3.07 11.51
N ALA A 189 -4.19 -4.07 11.90
CA ALA A 189 -2.92 -3.85 12.59
C ALA A 189 -1.79 -3.60 11.58
N GLY A 190 -1.73 -2.39 11.04
CA GLY A 190 -0.79 -2.00 10.00
C GLY A 190 -1.29 -2.35 8.60
N ALA A 191 -2.30 -1.64 8.12
CA ALA A 191 -2.72 -1.72 6.72
C ALA A 191 -1.56 -1.31 5.82
N SER A 192 -1.06 -2.22 4.97
CA SER A 192 0.21 -2.03 4.26
C SER A 192 0.15 -2.31 2.76
N GLY A 193 -0.95 -2.83 2.26
CA GLY A 193 -1.18 -3.10 0.84
C GLY A 193 -2.65 -3.28 0.53
N LEU A 194 -3.03 -2.90 -0.67
CA LEU A 194 -4.37 -3.05 -1.23
C LEU A 194 -4.30 -3.72 -2.60
N ALA A 195 -5.30 -4.50 -2.92
CA ALA A 195 -5.57 -4.99 -4.27
C ALA A 195 -7.07 -5.21 -4.46
N LEU A 196 -7.55 -4.99 -5.67
CA LEU A 196 -8.91 -5.37 -6.08
C LEU A 196 -8.87 -6.63 -6.93
N SER A 197 -9.91 -7.47 -6.83
CA SER A 197 -10.10 -8.54 -7.81
C SER A 197 -10.28 -7.96 -9.22
N PRO A 198 -10.01 -8.74 -10.29
CA PRO A 198 -10.10 -8.23 -11.66
C PRO A 198 -11.49 -7.69 -12.03
N ASP A 199 -12.55 -8.16 -11.39
CA ASP A 199 -13.92 -7.66 -11.57
C ASP A 199 -14.28 -6.48 -10.65
N GLY A 200 -13.33 -6.03 -9.82
CA GLY A 200 -13.49 -4.91 -8.88
C GLY A 200 -14.39 -5.19 -7.68
N ARG A 201 -14.89 -6.43 -7.51
CA ARG A 201 -15.90 -6.74 -6.48
C ARG A 201 -15.31 -7.10 -5.12
N THR A 202 -14.09 -7.60 -5.10
CA THR A 202 -13.43 -8.01 -3.85
C THR A 202 -12.23 -7.14 -3.58
N LEU A 203 -12.19 -6.54 -2.40
CA LEU A 203 -11.04 -5.80 -1.89
C LEU A 203 -10.22 -6.72 -0.99
N TYR A 204 -8.89 -6.72 -1.21
CA TYR A 204 -7.90 -7.38 -0.39
C TYR A 204 -7.06 -6.35 0.35
N VAL A 205 -6.79 -6.62 1.63
CA VAL A 205 -6.04 -5.71 2.52
C VAL A 205 -4.98 -6.49 3.27
N SER A 206 -3.72 -6.11 3.13
CA SER A 206 -2.64 -6.65 3.95
C SER A 206 -2.74 -6.12 5.38
N ASP A 207 -2.75 -7.05 6.33
CA ASP A 207 -2.64 -6.77 7.77
C ASP A 207 -1.27 -7.27 8.25
N LEU A 208 -0.36 -6.33 8.41
CA LEU A 208 1.02 -6.61 8.75
C LEU A 208 1.14 -7.28 10.12
N GLY A 209 0.48 -6.74 11.13
CA GLY A 209 0.55 -7.25 12.50
C GLY A 209 -0.08 -8.62 12.67
N ASN A 210 -1.22 -8.88 12.03
CA ASN A 210 -1.90 -10.17 12.07
C ASN A 210 -1.31 -11.19 11.10
N ARG A 211 -0.38 -10.79 10.23
CA ARG A 211 0.24 -11.64 9.20
C ARG A 211 -0.80 -12.37 8.35
N CYS A 212 -1.76 -11.60 7.87
CA CYS A 212 -2.84 -12.11 7.03
C CYS A 212 -3.19 -11.12 5.92
N VAL A 213 -4.02 -11.56 5.00
CA VAL A 213 -4.70 -10.71 4.03
C VAL A 213 -6.19 -10.88 4.25
N TRP A 214 -6.85 -9.79 4.55
CA TRP A 214 -8.31 -9.73 4.64
C TRP A 214 -8.93 -9.65 3.26
N SER A 215 -10.12 -10.21 3.11
CA SER A 215 -10.97 -10.07 1.91
C SER A 215 -12.37 -9.66 2.31
N MET A 216 -12.96 -8.77 1.53
CA MET A 216 -14.31 -8.25 1.73
C MET A 216 -14.92 -7.79 0.41
N ASP A 217 -16.22 -7.62 0.38
CA ASP A 217 -16.91 -6.96 -0.72
C ASP A 217 -16.43 -5.51 -0.82
N ALA A 218 -16.02 -5.08 -2.00
CA ALA A 218 -15.50 -3.73 -2.24
C ALA A 218 -16.55 -2.63 -1.97
N ASP A 219 -17.84 -2.96 -2.11
CA ASP A 219 -18.93 -2.03 -1.79
C ASP A 219 -19.36 -2.06 -0.31
N ALA A 220 -18.77 -2.95 0.50
CA ALA A 220 -19.05 -2.96 1.94
C ALA A 220 -18.47 -1.74 2.64
N ARG A 221 -19.12 -1.32 3.71
CA ARG A 221 -18.72 -0.14 4.50
C ARG A 221 -18.78 -0.45 5.99
N GLU A 222 -18.00 0.33 6.76
CA GLU A 222 -17.96 0.27 8.22
C GLU A 222 -17.67 -1.14 8.78
N LEU A 223 -16.80 -1.89 8.07
CA LEU A 223 -16.41 -3.23 8.50
C LEU A 223 -15.33 -3.17 9.59
N THR A 224 -15.21 -4.28 10.30
CA THR A 224 -14.10 -4.54 11.23
C THR A 224 -13.31 -5.74 10.74
N ALA A 225 -11.99 -5.66 10.74
CA ALA A 225 -11.09 -6.74 10.39
C ALA A 225 -11.36 -7.98 11.26
N GLY A 226 -11.52 -9.15 10.63
CA GLY A 226 -11.93 -10.38 11.30
C GLY A 226 -13.41 -10.46 11.68
N GLY A 227 -14.22 -9.46 11.32
CA GLY A 227 -15.67 -9.46 11.51
C GLY A 227 -16.40 -10.32 10.47
N LYS A 228 -17.73 -10.39 10.60
CA LYS A 228 -18.58 -11.29 9.80
C LYS A 228 -18.40 -11.16 8.28
N ASN A 229 -18.21 -9.95 7.78
CA ASN A 229 -18.11 -9.64 6.35
C ASN A 229 -16.69 -9.23 5.92
N CYS A 230 -15.69 -9.47 6.76
CA CYS A 230 -14.28 -9.23 6.50
C CYS A 230 -13.50 -10.43 7.02
N GLN A 231 -13.21 -11.37 6.14
CA GLN A 231 -12.60 -12.63 6.52
C GLN A 231 -11.17 -12.73 6.01
N SER A 232 -10.37 -13.57 6.64
CA SER A 232 -9.01 -13.84 6.19
C SER A 232 -9.05 -14.68 4.91
N ALA A 233 -8.58 -14.10 3.79
CA ALA A 233 -8.30 -14.86 2.57
C ALA A 233 -7.03 -15.71 2.74
N PHE A 234 -6.01 -15.14 3.41
CA PHE A 234 -4.74 -15.80 3.72
C PHE A 234 -4.36 -15.48 5.15
N SER A 235 -3.94 -16.48 5.90
CA SER A 235 -3.53 -16.33 7.31
C SER A 235 -2.27 -17.14 7.61
N GLY A 236 -1.60 -16.79 8.70
CA GLY A 236 -0.39 -17.49 9.11
C GLY A 236 0.78 -17.32 8.14
N LEU A 237 0.84 -16.17 7.45
CA LEU A 237 1.90 -15.87 6.49
C LEU A 237 3.29 -15.96 7.15
N LEU A 238 4.29 -16.41 6.39
CA LEU A 238 5.65 -16.63 6.88
C LEU A 238 6.40 -15.34 7.23
N GLY A 239 5.98 -14.22 6.64
CA GLY A 239 6.52 -12.89 6.90
C GLY A 239 5.42 -11.89 7.21
N TYR A 240 5.81 -10.65 7.36
CA TYR A 240 4.92 -9.52 7.57
C TYR A 240 4.49 -8.97 6.20
N PRO A 241 3.21 -9.14 5.79
CA PRO A 241 2.78 -8.76 4.45
C PRO A 241 2.88 -7.26 4.23
N GLY A 242 3.25 -6.89 3.02
CA GLY A 242 3.37 -5.52 2.53
C GLY A 242 2.43 -5.27 1.37
N ALA A 243 2.98 -4.79 0.24
CA ALA A 243 2.21 -4.51 -0.95
C ALA A 243 1.56 -5.77 -1.53
N LEU A 244 0.41 -5.58 -2.13
CA LEU A 244 -0.34 -6.58 -2.88
C LEU A 244 -0.34 -6.20 -4.37
N ALA A 245 -0.37 -7.20 -5.23
CA ALA A 245 -0.62 -7.01 -6.65
C ALA A 245 -1.55 -8.12 -7.15
N MET A 246 -2.54 -7.75 -7.96
CA MET A 246 -3.51 -8.67 -8.55
C MET A 246 -3.31 -8.73 -10.06
N GLU A 247 -3.11 -9.92 -10.57
CA GLU A 247 -3.07 -10.18 -12.01
C GLU A 247 -4.48 -10.34 -12.60
N ALA A 248 -4.58 -10.17 -13.91
CA ALA A 248 -5.84 -10.30 -14.63
C ALA A 248 -6.48 -11.71 -14.53
N ASP A 249 -5.69 -12.74 -14.27
CA ASP A 249 -6.15 -14.12 -14.07
C ASP A 249 -6.65 -14.40 -12.64
N GLY A 250 -6.56 -13.40 -11.74
CA GLY A 250 -6.96 -13.51 -10.34
C GLY A 250 -5.85 -14.00 -9.42
N THR A 251 -4.61 -14.13 -9.89
CA THR A 251 -3.46 -14.46 -9.05
C THR A 251 -3.10 -13.26 -8.19
N LEU A 252 -3.10 -13.45 -6.86
CA LEU A 252 -2.69 -12.43 -5.89
C LEU A 252 -1.24 -12.65 -5.45
N TYR A 253 -0.40 -11.67 -5.71
CA TYR A 253 0.98 -11.61 -5.20
C TYR A 253 1.00 -10.85 -3.87
N ILE A 254 1.70 -11.42 -2.90
CA ILE A 254 1.85 -10.85 -1.56
C ILE A 254 3.34 -10.63 -1.32
N SER A 255 3.77 -9.37 -1.21
CA SER A 255 5.14 -9.08 -0.79
C SER A 255 5.27 -9.20 0.73
N TYR A 256 6.46 -9.51 1.21
CA TYR A 256 6.78 -9.41 2.62
C TYR A 256 7.68 -8.20 2.88
N ARG A 257 7.19 -7.26 3.68
CA ARG A 257 7.99 -6.10 4.08
C ARG A 257 9.14 -6.50 4.99
N TRP A 258 8.90 -7.45 5.90
CA TRP A 258 9.91 -8.02 6.78
C TRP A 258 9.75 -9.53 6.87
N ALA A 259 10.90 -10.21 6.92
CA ALA A 259 10.93 -11.61 7.28
C ALA A 259 10.66 -11.76 8.79
N ARG A 260 10.05 -12.88 9.18
CA ARG A 260 9.98 -13.26 10.58
C ARG A 260 11.40 -13.59 11.05
N SER A 261 11.90 -12.88 12.08
CA SER A 261 13.20 -13.23 12.64
C SER A 261 13.11 -14.57 13.35
N GLY A 262 14.03 -15.48 13.08
CA GLY A 262 14.13 -16.77 13.75
C GLY A 262 14.44 -16.68 15.24
N TRP A 263 14.57 -15.47 15.78
CA TRP A 263 14.84 -15.19 17.19
C TRP A 263 13.59 -15.25 18.07
N LEU A 264 12.41 -15.26 17.48
CA LEU A 264 11.12 -15.42 18.15
C LEU A 264 10.43 -16.75 17.79
N GLY A 265 11.18 -17.68 17.23
CA GLY A 265 10.73 -19.05 16.94
C GLY A 265 11.17 -20.03 17.99
#